data_667309f9643375d46987230ca73c119a
#
_entry.id   667309f9643375d46987230ca73c119a
#
_cell.length_a   1.000
_cell.length_b   1.000
_cell.length_c   1.000
_cell.angle_alpha   90.00
_cell.angle_beta   90.00
_cell.angle_gamma   90.00
#
_symmetry.space_group_name_H-M   'P 1'
#
loop_
_entity.id
_entity.type
_entity.pdbx_description
1 polymer ?
#
loop_
_entity_poly.entity_id
_entity_poly.type
_entity_poly.pdbx_seq_one_letter_code
_entity_poly.pdbx_strand_id
1 'polypeptide(L)'
;MNFVGDAELPLLPRSTFKFVTFALDSKTDIRREDKGVLRTQLGKAVKGTLELTTRSRRSISYEITAPADEDRQIVIEEARTEGWKPASETSGVEETPTRFRYAVAAPKGQTTKATLVLERTDSQTVILTTLAAEDMLAQIRGLQNESAALKDTVAKLGAIVNDINKARTQRTQLEAERKKIAEDQNRIRQNLQSVGQGLSLIHI
;
A
#
# COMPACT_ATOMS: atom_id res chain seq x y z
N MET A 1 21.70 25.88 -44.51
CA MET A 1 21.07 24.66 -43.98
C MET A 1 22.23 23.81 -43.44
N ASN A 2 22.27 23.57 -42.13
CA ASN A 2 23.31 22.74 -41.52
C ASN A 2 22.78 21.32 -41.43
N PHE A 3 23.58 20.34 -41.86
CA PHE A 3 23.32 18.93 -41.64
C PHE A 3 23.39 18.61 -40.12
N VAL A 4 22.33 18.02 -39.57
CA VAL A 4 22.22 17.75 -38.13
C VAL A 4 22.20 16.26 -37.78
N GLY A 5 22.14 15.39 -38.78
CA GLY A 5 22.20 13.94 -38.59
C GLY A 5 21.25 13.16 -39.52
N ASP A 6 21.41 11.85 -39.52
CA ASP A 6 20.57 10.89 -40.21
C ASP A 6 19.76 10.05 -39.24
N ALA A 7 18.59 9.56 -39.69
CA ALA A 7 17.78 8.65 -38.92
C ALA A 7 17.19 7.54 -39.81
N GLU A 8 17.21 6.33 -39.27
CA GLU A 8 16.55 5.20 -39.89
C GLU A 8 15.06 5.18 -39.55
N LEU A 9 14.19 5.22 -40.57
CA LEU A 9 12.75 5.19 -40.37
C LEU A 9 12.26 3.73 -40.34
N PRO A 10 11.72 3.24 -39.22
CA PRO A 10 11.10 1.93 -39.18
C PRO A 10 9.77 1.92 -39.95
N LEU A 11 9.31 0.75 -40.35
CA LEU A 11 7.96 0.57 -40.90
C LEU A 11 6.92 1.04 -39.88
N LEU A 12 6.10 2.01 -40.28
CA LEU A 12 5.04 2.57 -39.44
C LEU A 12 3.67 2.15 -39.96
N PRO A 13 2.78 1.57 -39.17
CA PRO A 13 1.37 1.37 -39.54
C PRO A 13 0.70 2.72 -39.82
N ARG A 14 -0.38 2.70 -40.62
CA ARG A 14 -1.19 3.90 -40.85
C ARG A 14 -1.64 4.54 -39.55
N SER A 15 -1.59 5.87 -39.50
CA SER A 15 -2.04 6.68 -38.35
C SER A 15 -1.26 6.46 -37.05
N THR A 16 0.00 5.99 -37.13
CA THR A 16 0.89 5.92 -35.98
C THR A 16 2.00 6.95 -36.09
N PHE A 17 2.41 7.50 -34.93
CA PHE A 17 3.53 8.44 -34.83
C PHE A 17 4.62 7.82 -33.99
N LYS A 18 5.87 7.98 -34.40
CA LYS A 18 7.04 7.54 -33.64
C LYS A 18 8.10 8.63 -33.66
N PHE A 19 8.69 8.91 -32.50
CA PHE A 19 9.90 9.75 -32.45
C PHE A 19 11.09 8.96 -32.94
N VAL A 20 11.92 9.60 -33.75
CA VAL A 20 13.14 9.02 -34.30
C VAL A 20 14.32 9.85 -33.81
N THR A 21 15.33 9.19 -33.26
CA THR A 21 16.55 9.85 -32.83
C THR A 21 17.45 10.09 -34.03
N PHE A 22 17.82 11.33 -34.32
CA PHE A 22 18.72 11.68 -35.41
C PHE A 22 19.88 12.58 -34.97
N ALA A 23 19.76 13.30 -33.84
CA ALA A 23 20.79 14.13 -33.29
C ALA A 23 20.63 14.28 -31.77
N LEU A 24 21.72 14.63 -31.09
CA LEU A 24 21.71 14.99 -29.66
C LEU A 24 21.75 16.52 -29.55
N ASP A 25 20.78 17.14 -28.86
CA ASP A 25 20.85 18.55 -28.50
C ASP A 25 21.77 18.72 -27.27
N SER A 26 23.01 19.13 -27.51
CA SER A 26 24.01 19.37 -26.47
C SER A 26 23.87 20.75 -25.77
N LYS A 27 22.96 21.61 -26.26
CA LYS A 27 22.77 22.97 -25.75
C LYS A 27 21.64 23.03 -24.69
N THR A 28 20.77 22.02 -24.64
CA THR A 28 19.68 21.95 -23.66
C THR A 28 20.10 21.06 -22.50
N ASP A 29 20.02 21.58 -21.26
CA ASP A 29 20.23 20.79 -20.04
C ASP A 29 18.89 20.37 -19.45
N ILE A 30 18.74 19.08 -19.14
CA ILE A 30 17.53 18.53 -18.54
C ILE A 30 17.91 17.72 -17.30
N ARG A 31 17.46 18.19 -16.16
CA ARG A 31 17.58 17.45 -14.88
C ARG A 31 16.26 16.84 -14.51
N ARG A 32 16.27 15.52 -14.28
CA ARG A 32 15.12 14.74 -13.86
C ARG A 32 15.29 14.30 -12.41
N GLU A 33 14.29 14.57 -11.60
CA GLU A 33 14.21 14.11 -10.22
C GLU A 33 12.92 13.32 -10.01
N ASP A 34 13.04 12.05 -9.63
CA ASP A 34 11.91 11.22 -9.25
C ASP A 34 11.76 11.23 -7.72
N LYS A 35 10.68 11.82 -7.24
CA LYS A 35 10.37 11.93 -5.80
C LYS A 35 9.80 10.64 -5.20
N GLY A 36 9.74 9.58 -5.99
CA GLY A 36 9.19 8.30 -5.57
C GLY A 36 7.67 8.27 -5.49
N VAL A 37 7.14 7.27 -4.79
CA VAL A 37 5.71 7.01 -4.69
C VAL A 37 5.22 7.28 -3.28
N LEU A 38 4.31 8.25 -3.15
CA LEU A 38 3.52 8.48 -1.94
C LEU A 38 2.26 7.60 -1.99
N ARG A 39 2.01 6.83 -0.93
CA ARG A 39 0.81 6.00 -0.78
C ARG A 39 -0.07 6.54 0.33
N THR A 40 -1.36 6.66 0.03
CA THR A 40 -2.40 7.04 0.99
C THR A 40 -3.45 5.94 0.99
N GLN A 41 -3.72 5.37 2.15
CA GLN A 41 -4.74 4.35 2.30
C GLN A 41 -5.97 4.94 3.01
N LEU A 42 -7.12 4.82 2.35
CA LEU A 42 -8.42 5.23 2.86
C LEU A 42 -9.27 3.99 3.11
N GLY A 43 -10.08 4.01 4.16
CA GLY A 43 -10.98 2.92 4.47
C GLY A 43 -12.40 3.40 4.69
N LYS A 44 -13.37 2.61 4.23
CA LYS A 44 -14.79 2.81 4.47
C LYS A 44 -15.41 1.50 4.94
N ALA A 45 -15.91 1.48 6.19
CA ALA A 45 -16.60 0.32 6.73
C ALA A 45 -18.11 0.41 6.43
N VAL A 46 -18.67 -0.63 5.80
CA VAL A 46 -20.09 -0.72 5.46
C VAL A 46 -20.59 -2.15 5.70
N LYS A 47 -21.57 -2.32 6.57
CA LYS A 47 -22.28 -3.60 6.81
C LYS A 47 -21.33 -4.80 7.01
N GLY A 48 -20.29 -4.64 7.81
CA GLY A 48 -19.34 -5.73 8.13
C GLY A 48 -18.27 -5.98 7.08
N THR A 49 -18.16 -5.13 6.05
CA THR A 49 -17.06 -5.09 5.09
C THR A 49 -16.24 -3.82 5.24
N LEU A 50 -14.95 -3.90 4.96
CA LEU A 50 -14.03 -2.77 4.89
C LEU A 50 -13.57 -2.62 3.44
N GLU A 51 -13.97 -1.54 2.81
CA GLU A 51 -13.49 -1.13 1.50
C GLU A 51 -12.21 -0.31 1.70
N LEU A 52 -11.08 -0.84 1.27
CA LEU A 52 -9.78 -0.19 1.32
C LEU A 52 -9.48 0.40 -0.05
N THR A 53 -9.19 1.68 -0.10
CA THR A 53 -8.75 2.37 -1.31
C THR A 53 -7.33 2.88 -1.11
N THR A 54 -6.39 2.34 -1.85
CA THR A 54 -5.00 2.79 -1.84
C THR A 54 -4.76 3.69 -3.04
N ARG A 55 -4.50 4.98 -2.79
CA ARG A 55 -4.07 5.94 -3.79
C ARG A 55 -2.55 6.05 -3.75
N SER A 56 -1.91 5.72 -4.86
CA SER A 56 -0.47 5.86 -5.05
C SER A 56 -0.22 7.04 -5.98
N ARG A 57 0.66 7.95 -5.60
CA ARG A 57 1.03 9.14 -6.41
C ARG A 57 2.55 9.16 -6.58
N ARG A 58 3.00 9.30 -7.82
CA ARG A 58 4.40 9.46 -8.19
C ARG A 58 4.60 10.83 -8.81
N SER A 59 5.53 11.60 -8.27
CA SER A 59 5.84 12.94 -8.76
C SER A 59 7.25 12.95 -9.36
N ILE A 60 7.35 13.37 -10.62
CA ILE A 60 8.61 13.47 -11.36
C ILE A 60 8.78 14.91 -11.77
N SER A 61 9.83 15.54 -11.27
CA SER A 61 10.18 16.93 -11.58
C SER A 61 11.23 16.98 -12.67
N TYR A 62 11.09 17.92 -13.57
CA TYR A 62 12.04 18.24 -14.63
C TYR A 62 12.44 19.70 -14.52
N GLU A 63 13.74 19.95 -14.55
CA GLU A 63 14.31 21.27 -14.66
C GLU A 63 15.01 21.35 -16.02
N ILE A 64 14.48 22.20 -16.91
CA ILE A 64 14.88 22.27 -18.31
C ILE A 64 15.48 23.64 -18.55
N THR A 65 16.76 23.71 -18.90
CA THR A 65 17.46 24.94 -19.25
C THR A 65 17.64 25.00 -20.76
N ALA A 66 16.93 25.92 -21.40
CA ALA A 66 17.02 26.14 -22.83
C ALA A 66 18.27 26.97 -23.21
N PRO A 67 18.83 26.80 -24.42
CA PRO A 67 19.93 27.62 -24.90
C PRO A 67 19.53 29.09 -25.03
N ALA A 68 20.53 30.00 -24.97
CA ALA A 68 20.29 31.43 -25.01
C ALA A 68 19.84 31.96 -26.38
N ASP A 69 20.07 31.19 -27.42
CA ASP A 69 19.87 31.60 -28.82
C ASP A 69 18.48 31.20 -29.37
N GLU A 70 17.80 30.22 -28.77
CA GLU A 70 16.61 29.64 -29.39
C GLU A 70 15.65 29.04 -28.33
N ASP A 71 14.33 29.20 -28.56
CA ASP A 71 13.30 28.52 -27.78
C ASP A 71 13.32 27.02 -28.08
N ARG A 72 12.91 26.20 -27.10
CA ARG A 72 12.78 24.74 -27.25
C ARG A 72 11.36 24.30 -26.90
N GLN A 73 10.88 23.37 -27.70
CA GLN A 73 9.69 22.59 -27.40
C GLN A 73 10.13 21.17 -27.02
N ILE A 74 10.06 20.86 -25.75
CA ILE A 74 10.52 19.58 -25.22
C ILE A 74 9.33 18.65 -25.04
N VAL A 75 9.44 17.40 -25.53
CA VAL A 75 8.47 16.35 -25.26
C VAL A 75 9.13 15.32 -24.34
N ILE A 76 8.63 15.26 -23.14
CA ILE A 76 9.08 14.29 -22.13
C ILE A 76 8.30 12.99 -22.38
N GLU A 77 9.00 11.87 -22.52
CA GLU A 77 8.38 10.54 -22.59
C GLU A 77 8.69 9.74 -21.34
N GLU A 78 7.66 9.41 -20.56
CA GLU A 78 7.74 8.47 -19.45
C GLU A 78 7.06 7.15 -19.79
N ALA A 79 7.65 6.04 -19.33
CA ALA A 79 7.08 4.72 -19.57
C ALA A 79 5.69 4.58 -18.93
N ARG A 80 4.73 4.10 -19.69
CA ARG A 80 3.40 3.80 -19.19
C ARG A 80 3.46 2.48 -18.42
N THR A 81 3.09 2.54 -17.14
CA THR A 81 2.93 1.37 -16.28
C THR A 81 1.44 1.13 -16.07
N GLU A 82 1.03 -0.12 -16.08
CA GLU A 82 -0.38 -0.50 -15.94
C GLU A 82 -1.01 0.07 -14.67
N GLY A 83 -2.22 0.58 -14.82
CA GLY A 83 -3.00 1.21 -13.74
C GLY A 83 -2.62 2.63 -13.40
N TRP A 84 -1.48 3.15 -13.89
CA TRP A 84 -1.08 4.54 -13.69
C TRP A 84 -1.66 5.46 -14.74
N LYS A 85 -2.13 6.64 -14.31
CA LYS A 85 -2.70 7.68 -15.18
C LYS A 85 -2.14 9.04 -14.75
N PRO A 86 -2.08 10.02 -15.67
CA PRO A 86 -1.78 11.40 -15.27
C PRO A 86 -2.80 11.90 -14.26
N ALA A 87 -2.33 12.55 -13.20
CA ALA A 87 -3.20 13.18 -12.21
C ALA A 87 -3.89 14.42 -12.83
N SER A 88 -5.06 14.77 -12.32
CA SER A 88 -5.88 15.88 -12.83
C SER A 88 -5.16 17.23 -12.84
N GLU A 89 -4.18 17.44 -11.97
CA GLU A 89 -3.34 18.64 -11.93
C GLU A 89 -2.29 18.70 -13.04
N THR A 90 -2.01 17.59 -13.72
CA THR A 90 -1.06 17.52 -14.84
C THR A 90 -1.85 17.57 -16.14
N SER A 91 -2.01 18.77 -16.70
CA SER A 91 -2.69 18.96 -17.98
C SER A 91 -1.74 18.77 -19.17
N GLY A 92 -2.28 18.46 -20.35
CA GLY A 92 -1.51 18.41 -21.59
C GLY A 92 -0.65 17.15 -21.75
N VAL A 93 -0.95 16.08 -21.03
CA VAL A 93 -0.29 14.78 -21.21
C VAL A 93 -1.04 13.96 -22.23
N GLU A 94 -0.35 13.56 -23.29
CA GLU A 94 -0.82 12.59 -24.28
C GLU A 94 -0.54 11.17 -23.80
N GLU A 95 -1.55 10.31 -23.80
CA GLU A 95 -1.40 8.89 -23.50
C GLU A 95 -1.26 8.08 -24.78
N THR A 96 -0.12 7.39 -24.92
CA THR A 96 0.07 6.39 -25.95
C THR A 96 -0.02 4.97 -25.35
N PRO A 97 -0.05 3.91 -26.15
CA PRO A 97 -0.09 2.54 -25.61
C PRO A 97 1.06 2.21 -24.64
N THR A 98 2.26 2.80 -24.85
CA THR A 98 3.47 2.46 -24.09
C THR A 98 4.10 3.62 -23.33
N ARG A 99 3.67 4.87 -23.59
CA ARG A 99 4.30 6.09 -23.04
C ARG A 99 3.25 7.13 -22.67
N PHE A 100 3.61 7.94 -21.67
CA PHE A 100 3.02 9.25 -21.43
C PHE A 100 3.92 10.30 -22.08
N ARG A 101 3.35 11.20 -22.88
CA ARG A 101 4.06 12.31 -23.52
C ARG A 101 3.61 13.63 -22.91
N TYR A 102 4.54 14.38 -22.39
CA TYR A 102 4.29 15.66 -21.77
C TYR A 102 5.09 16.76 -22.45
N ALA A 103 4.41 17.63 -23.17
CA ALA A 103 5.02 18.73 -23.89
C ALA A 103 5.28 19.93 -22.96
N VAL A 104 6.51 20.45 -22.98
CA VAL A 104 6.95 21.58 -22.18
C VAL A 104 7.62 22.62 -23.08
N ALA A 105 7.12 23.84 -23.06
CA ALA A 105 7.78 24.97 -23.72
C ALA A 105 8.91 25.49 -22.82
N ALA A 106 10.13 25.58 -23.36
CA ALA A 106 11.31 26.08 -22.69
C ALA A 106 11.83 27.34 -23.45
N PRO A 107 11.50 28.55 -23.00
CA PRO A 107 11.95 29.78 -23.64
C PRO A 107 13.47 29.93 -23.56
N LYS A 108 14.06 30.52 -24.59
CA LYS A 108 15.49 30.72 -24.71
C LYS A 108 16.10 31.40 -23.49
N GLY A 109 17.25 30.90 -23.06
CA GLY A 109 18.00 31.45 -21.94
C GLY A 109 17.31 31.30 -20.57
N GLN A 110 16.20 30.56 -20.49
CA GLN A 110 15.46 30.37 -19.24
C GLN A 110 15.50 28.93 -18.77
N THR A 111 15.35 28.77 -17.45
CA THR A 111 15.12 27.46 -16.82
C THR A 111 13.63 27.31 -16.52
N THR A 112 13.02 26.32 -17.14
CA THR A 112 11.60 25.98 -16.95
C THR A 112 11.50 24.75 -16.05
N LYS A 113 10.62 24.82 -15.04
CA LYS A 113 10.29 23.68 -14.17
C LYS A 113 8.97 23.07 -14.61
N ALA A 114 8.97 21.77 -14.84
CA ALA A 114 7.78 20.98 -15.15
C ALA A 114 7.66 19.81 -14.19
N THR A 115 6.44 19.45 -13.82
CA THR A 115 6.20 18.32 -12.93
C THR A 115 5.13 17.43 -13.54
N LEU A 116 5.48 16.16 -13.76
CA LEU A 116 4.55 15.12 -14.15
C LEU A 116 4.13 14.36 -12.90
N VAL A 117 2.84 14.42 -12.58
CA VAL A 117 2.25 13.64 -11.49
C VAL A 117 1.43 12.52 -12.08
N LEU A 118 1.77 11.30 -11.69
CA LEU A 118 1.04 10.10 -12.05
C LEU A 118 0.33 9.56 -10.81
N GLU A 119 -0.88 9.03 -10.98
CA GLU A 119 -1.63 8.41 -9.89
C GLU A 119 -2.17 7.03 -10.29
N ARG A 120 -2.29 6.16 -9.28
CA ARG A 120 -2.94 4.85 -9.37
C ARG A 120 -3.82 4.65 -8.16
N THR A 121 -5.02 4.15 -8.40
CA THR A 121 -5.96 3.81 -7.34
C THR A 121 -6.24 2.32 -7.38
N ASP A 122 -5.96 1.65 -6.29
CA ASP A 122 -6.27 0.24 -6.08
C ASP A 122 -7.36 0.12 -5.01
N SER A 123 -8.37 -0.70 -5.26
CA SER A 123 -9.46 -0.94 -4.30
C SER A 123 -9.47 -2.41 -3.89
N GLN A 124 -9.62 -2.66 -2.59
CA GLN A 124 -9.73 -3.99 -2.00
C GLN A 124 -10.88 -4.03 -1.02
N THR A 125 -11.67 -5.09 -1.05
CA THR A 125 -12.72 -5.32 -0.06
C THR A 125 -12.29 -6.42 0.90
N VAL A 126 -12.35 -6.13 2.20
CA VAL A 126 -12.05 -7.06 3.29
C VAL A 126 -13.35 -7.33 4.06
N ILE A 127 -13.71 -8.61 4.21
CA ILE A 127 -14.88 -9.02 5.00
C ILE A 127 -14.46 -9.07 6.46
N LEU A 128 -14.90 -8.09 7.26
CA LEU A 128 -14.51 -7.95 8.66
C LEU A 128 -15.07 -9.08 9.54
N THR A 129 -16.25 -9.58 9.23
CA THR A 129 -16.91 -10.62 10.01
C THR A 129 -16.21 -11.97 9.99
N THR A 130 -15.30 -12.20 9.04
CA THR A 130 -14.49 -13.43 8.94
C THR A 130 -13.12 -13.31 9.59
N LEU A 131 -12.71 -12.11 10.00
CA LEU A 131 -11.42 -11.85 10.61
C LEU A 131 -11.45 -12.05 12.13
N ALA A 132 -10.33 -12.50 12.68
CA ALA A 132 -10.11 -12.38 14.12
C ALA A 132 -10.11 -10.90 14.54
N ALA A 133 -10.55 -10.62 15.76
CA ALA A 133 -10.69 -9.25 16.24
C ALA A 133 -9.35 -8.46 16.22
N GLU A 134 -8.23 -9.14 16.42
CA GLU A 134 -6.88 -8.57 16.36
C GLU A 134 -6.49 -8.14 14.94
N ASP A 135 -6.80 -9.00 13.94
CA ASP A 135 -6.53 -8.73 12.54
C ASP A 135 -7.42 -7.58 12.02
N MET A 136 -8.67 -7.52 12.49
CA MET A 136 -9.58 -6.42 12.19
C MET A 136 -9.02 -5.07 12.70
N LEU A 137 -8.52 -5.04 13.93
CA LEU A 137 -7.89 -3.85 14.50
C LEU A 137 -6.62 -3.44 13.74
N ALA A 138 -5.80 -4.41 13.31
CA ALA A 138 -4.59 -4.15 12.53
C ALA A 138 -4.92 -3.49 11.18
N GLN A 139 -5.95 -3.96 10.50
CA GLN A 139 -6.41 -3.38 9.22
C GLN A 139 -6.90 -1.93 9.39
N ILE A 140 -7.60 -1.62 10.47
CA ILE A 140 -8.19 -0.29 10.68
C ILE A 140 -7.15 0.72 11.15
N ARG A 141 -6.18 0.33 11.98
CA ARG A 141 -5.11 1.23 12.49
C ARG A 141 -4.20 1.80 11.40
N GLY A 142 -4.12 1.14 10.24
CA GLY A 142 -3.33 1.61 9.09
C GLY A 142 -4.02 2.69 8.24
N LEU A 143 -5.27 3.08 8.54
CA LEU A 143 -6.03 4.02 7.72
C LEU A 143 -5.67 5.46 8.04
N GLN A 144 -5.52 6.28 6.99
CA GLN A 144 -5.18 7.70 7.13
C GLN A 144 -6.41 8.62 7.30
N ASN A 145 -7.61 8.15 6.93
CA ASN A 145 -8.85 8.91 7.07
C ASN A 145 -9.55 8.61 8.39
N GLU A 146 -8.98 9.01 9.49
CA GLU A 146 -9.59 8.81 10.80
C GLU A 146 -10.75 9.81 11.04
N SER A 147 -11.97 9.40 10.70
CA SER A 147 -13.14 10.11 11.20
C SER A 147 -13.31 9.88 12.72
N ALA A 148 -13.92 10.84 13.44
CA ALA A 148 -14.19 10.68 14.87
C ALA A 148 -15.01 9.41 15.17
N ALA A 149 -15.96 9.07 14.31
CA ALA A 149 -16.76 7.84 14.40
C ALA A 149 -15.90 6.57 14.21
N LEU A 150 -14.89 6.61 13.34
CA LEU A 150 -13.99 5.48 13.15
C LEU A 150 -13.09 5.28 14.37
N LYS A 151 -12.54 6.37 14.95
CA LYS A 151 -11.75 6.33 16.20
C LYS A 151 -12.53 5.72 17.36
N ASP A 152 -13.77 6.13 17.55
CA ASP A 152 -14.64 5.59 18.61
C ASP A 152 -14.92 4.09 18.38
N THR A 153 -15.19 3.70 17.15
CA THR A 153 -15.40 2.29 16.79
C THR A 153 -14.15 1.44 17.06
N VAL A 154 -12.96 1.93 16.69
CA VAL A 154 -11.68 1.27 16.94
C VAL A 154 -11.42 1.13 18.44
N ALA A 155 -11.71 2.17 19.24
CA ALA A 155 -11.57 2.12 20.69
C ALA A 155 -12.48 1.06 21.32
N LYS A 156 -13.75 1.00 20.90
CA LYS A 156 -14.72 -0.02 21.36
C LYS A 156 -14.30 -1.44 20.97
N LEU A 157 -13.85 -1.65 19.74
CA LEU A 157 -13.32 -2.93 19.31
C LEU A 157 -12.08 -3.33 20.11
N GLY A 158 -11.16 -2.38 20.38
CA GLY A 158 -9.99 -2.63 21.20
C GLY A 158 -10.32 -3.07 22.62
N ALA A 159 -11.34 -2.46 23.25
CA ALA A 159 -11.83 -2.86 24.56
C ALA A 159 -12.38 -4.30 24.54
N ILE A 160 -13.23 -4.62 23.57
CA ILE A 160 -13.81 -5.97 23.40
C ILE A 160 -12.70 -7.03 23.20
N VAL A 161 -11.70 -6.75 22.39
CA VAL A 161 -10.55 -7.66 22.17
C VAL A 161 -9.79 -7.92 23.48
N ASN A 162 -9.54 -6.86 24.24
CA ASN A 162 -8.89 -6.99 25.55
C ASN A 162 -9.70 -7.85 26.51
N ASP A 163 -11.03 -7.69 26.55
CA ASP A 163 -11.91 -8.48 27.41
C ASP A 163 -11.95 -9.95 26.98
N ILE A 164 -11.99 -10.23 25.66
CA ILE A 164 -11.89 -11.58 25.13
C ILE A 164 -10.56 -12.23 25.54
N ASN A 165 -9.44 -11.52 25.44
CA ASN A 165 -8.14 -12.05 25.79
C ASN A 165 -8.02 -12.32 27.31
N LYS A 166 -8.56 -11.43 28.15
CA LYS A 166 -8.66 -11.69 29.60
C LYS A 166 -9.48 -12.92 29.92
N ALA A 167 -10.65 -13.06 29.29
CA ALA A 167 -11.53 -14.22 29.49
C ALA A 167 -10.85 -15.54 29.04
N ARG A 168 -10.13 -15.51 27.94
CA ARG A 168 -9.35 -16.69 27.45
C ARG A 168 -8.26 -17.07 28.45
N THR A 169 -7.51 -16.11 28.96
CA THR A 169 -6.46 -16.34 29.97
C THR A 169 -7.05 -16.93 31.25
N GLN A 170 -8.13 -16.36 31.76
CA GLN A 170 -8.84 -16.88 32.94
C GLN A 170 -9.35 -18.31 32.72
N ARG A 171 -9.93 -18.60 31.53
CA ARG A 171 -10.38 -19.94 31.19
C ARG A 171 -9.22 -20.96 31.24
N THR A 172 -8.07 -20.61 30.65
CA THR A 172 -6.89 -21.49 30.65
C THR A 172 -6.38 -21.74 32.07
N GLN A 173 -6.39 -20.72 32.94
CA GLN A 173 -6.01 -20.87 34.35
C GLN A 173 -6.96 -21.80 35.09
N LEU A 174 -8.28 -21.58 34.93
CA LEU A 174 -9.30 -22.44 35.58
C LEU A 174 -9.27 -23.88 35.08
N GLU A 175 -8.98 -24.10 33.79
CA GLU A 175 -8.80 -25.46 33.22
C GLU A 175 -7.57 -26.15 33.85
N ALA A 176 -6.46 -25.43 34.04
CA ALA A 176 -5.27 -25.95 34.71
C ALA A 176 -5.52 -26.28 36.20
N GLU A 177 -6.19 -25.39 36.93
CA GLU A 177 -6.60 -25.62 38.32
C GLU A 177 -7.53 -26.85 38.43
N ARG A 178 -8.54 -26.94 37.55
CA ARG A 178 -9.45 -28.10 37.51
C ARG A 178 -8.70 -29.40 37.29
N LYS A 179 -7.73 -29.40 36.38
CA LYS A 179 -6.87 -30.59 36.12
C LYS A 179 -6.09 -30.99 37.37
N LYS A 180 -5.44 -30.02 38.06
CA LYS A 180 -4.72 -30.24 39.28
C LYS A 180 -5.60 -30.83 40.39
N ILE A 181 -6.78 -30.27 40.58
CA ILE A 181 -7.76 -30.78 41.56
C ILE A 181 -8.16 -32.23 41.23
N ALA A 182 -8.40 -32.53 39.97
CA ALA A 182 -8.74 -33.93 39.56
C ALA A 182 -7.60 -34.91 39.82
N GLU A 183 -6.34 -34.50 39.57
CA GLU A 183 -5.15 -35.29 39.88
C GLU A 183 -5.00 -35.51 41.38
N ASP A 184 -5.18 -34.47 42.21
CA ASP A 184 -5.14 -34.56 43.67
C ASP A 184 -6.26 -35.48 44.21
N GLN A 185 -7.47 -35.37 43.69
CA GLN A 185 -8.57 -36.27 44.06
C GLN A 185 -8.28 -37.70 43.72
N ASN A 186 -7.67 -37.98 42.56
CA ASN A 186 -7.26 -39.36 42.22
C ASN A 186 -6.19 -39.90 43.16
N ARG A 187 -5.20 -39.09 43.50
CA ARG A 187 -4.16 -39.43 44.47
C ARG A 187 -4.76 -39.74 45.86
N ILE A 188 -5.68 -38.93 46.34
CA ILE A 188 -6.37 -39.16 47.61
C ILE A 188 -7.18 -40.46 47.56
N ARG A 189 -7.92 -40.74 46.48
CA ARG A 189 -8.67 -42.03 46.36
C ARG A 189 -7.74 -43.24 46.39
N GLN A 190 -6.61 -43.19 45.67
CA GLN A 190 -5.61 -44.25 45.68
C GLN A 190 -5.01 -44.48 47.07
N ASN A 191 -4.70 -43.40 47.82
CA ASN A 191 -4.20 -43.48 49.15
C ASN A 191 -5.23 -44.07 50.12
N LEU A 192 -6.50 -43.69 50.01
CA LEU A 192 -7.59 -44.27 50.84
C LEU A 192 -7.79 -45.75 50.55
N GLN A 193 -7.71 -46.18 49.29
CA GLN A 193 -7.80 -47.58 48.94
C GLN A 193 -6.64 -48.41 49.51
N SER A 194 -5.42 -47.89 49.47
CA SER A 194 -4.23 -48.58 50.03
C SER A 194 -4.29 -48.69 51.55
N VAL A 195 -4.76 -47.66 52.25
CA VAL A 195 -4.97 -47.70 53.70
C VAL A 195 -6.10 -48.68 54.09
N GLY A 196 -7.21 -48.68 53.33
CA GLY A 196 -8.31 -49.61 53.57
C GLY A 196 -7.90 -51.08 53.43
N GLN A 197 -7.05 -51.41 52.46
CA GLN A 197 -6.50 -52.78 52.30
C GLN A 197 -5.50 -53.13 53.41
N GLY A 198 -4.68 -52.19 53.86
CA GLY A 198 -3.75 -52.39 54.99
C GLY A 198 -4.43 -52.68 56.30
N LEU A 199 -5.55 -52.01 56.58
CA LEU A 199 -6.33 -52.22 57.79
C LEU A 199 -7.04 -53.59 57.83
N SER A 200 -7.46 -54.11 56.62
CA SER A 200 -8.07 -55.42 56.54
C SER A 200 -7.09 -56.57 56.87
N LEU A 201 -5.77 -56.37 56.64
CA LEU A 201 -4.73 -57.34 56.99
C LEU A 201 -4.36 -57.35 58.50
N ILE A 202 -4.64 -56.30 59.21
CA ILE A 202 -4.35 -56.18 60.65
C ILE A 202 -5.46 -56.83 61.51
N HIS A 203 -6.67 -56.98 60.98
CA HIS A 203 -7.80 -57.59 61.68
C HIS A 203 -7.86 -59.13 61.62
N ILE A 204 -6.94 -59.78 60.91
CA ILE A 204 -6.84 -61.23 60.85
C ILE A 204 -5.84 -61.71 61.87
#